data_db70a2ad1814f6e09e9ef119843d78d5
#
_entry.id   db70a2ad1814f6e09e9ef119843d78d5
#
_cell.length_a   1.000
_cell.length_b   1.000
_cell.length_c   1.000
_cell.angle_alpha   90.00
_cell.angle_beta   90.00
_cell.angle_gamma   90.00
#
_symmetry.space_group_name_H-M   'P 1'
#
loop_
_entity.id
_entity.type
_entity.pdbx_description
1 polymer ?
#
loop_
_entity_poly.entity_id
_entity_poly.type
_entity_poly.pdbx_seq_one_letter_code
_entity_poly.pdbx_strand_id
1 'polypeptide(L)'
;MEQQKQEQRVEERIQVRQVTHLQASWTEQERGAPGALTLQLILDNGADEYVLRPTADDADVLLQLFERGGTAMFDLERRVLMFGNIRLEEAEI
;
A
#
# COMPACT_ATOMS: atom_id res chain seq x y z
N MET A 1 -1.81 -30.80 -12.46
CA MET A 1 -0.75 -29.82 -12.54
C MET A 1 -1.23 -28.47 -13.02
N GLU A 2 -1.97 -28.45 -14.10
CA GLU A 2 -2.54 -27.19 -14.57
C GLU A 2 -3.50 -26.58 -13.54
N GLN A 3 -4.22 -27.43 -12.84
CA GLN A 3 -5.12 -26.95 -11.81
C GLN A 3 -4.37 -26.28 -10.68
N GLN A 4 -3.22 -26.82 -10.34
CA GLN A 4 -2.41 -26.19 -9.29
C GLN A 4 -1.93 -24.82 -9.70
N LYS A 5 -1.54 -24.64 -10.95
CA LYS A 5 -1.11 -23.33 -11.43
C LYS A 5 -2.26 -22.34 -11.39
N GLN A 6 -3.45 -22.78 -11.75
CA GLN A 6 -4.62 -21.91 -11.71
C GLN A 6 -4.96 -21.53 -10.29
N GLU A 7 -4.85 -22.48 -9.38
CA GLU A 7 -5.11 -22.18 -7.97
C GLU A 7 -4.11 -21.16 -7.44
N GLN A 8 -2.85 -21.28 -7.83
CA GLN A 8 -1.84 -20.32 -7.40
C GLN A 8 -2.14 -18.93 -7.92
N ARG A 9 -2.59 -18.83 -9.16
CA ARG A 9 -2.94 -17.54 -9.73
C ARG A 9 -4.09 -16.90 -8.97
N VAL A 10 -5.08 -17.70 -8.60
CA VAL A 10 -6.21 -17.18 -7.83
C VAL A 10 -5.74 -16.71 -6.47
N GLU A 11 -4.87 -17.47 -5.84
CA GLU A 11 -4.34 -17.09 -4.54
C GLU A 11 -3.55 -15.78 -4.62
N GLU A 12 -2.79 -15.60 -5.69
CA GLU A 12 -2.03 -14.36 -5.85
C GLU A 12 -2.95 -13.16 -5.98
N ARG A 13 -4.07 -13.31 -6.67
CA ARG A 13 -5.04 -12.24 -6.80
C ARG A 13 -5.62 -11.85 -5.45
N ILE A 14 -5.79 -12.82 -4.57
CA ILE A 14 -6.35 -12.58 -3.26
C ILE A 14 -5.40 -11.75 -2.41
N GLN A 15 -4.13 -11.72 -2.75
CA GLN A 15 -3.13 -10.95 -2.00
C GLN A 15 -3.21 -9.45 -2.24
N VAL A 16 -3.92 -9.00 -3.26
CA VAL A 16 -4.08 -7.57 -3.51
C VAL A 16 -5.26 -7.07 -2.71
N ARG A 17 -5.02 -6.06 -1.87
CA ARG A 17 -6.04 -5.52 -0.98
C ARG A 17 -6.17 -4.03 -1.15
N GLN A 18 -7.34 -3.51 -0.87
CA GLN A 18 -7.56 -2.06 -0.90
C GLN A 18 -7.05 -1.44 0.40
N VAL A 19 -6.30 -0.34 0.26
CA VAL A 19 -5.91 0.45 1.42
C VAL A 19 -7.07 1.37 1.76
N THR A 20 -7.71 1.12 2.88
CA THR A 20 -8.88 1.89 3.28
C THR A 20 -8.55 2.99 4.27
N HIS A 21 -7.50 2.82 5.05
CA HIS A 21 -7.06 3.83 6.01
C HIS A 21 -5.56 3.84 6.08
N LEU A 22 -5.01 5.01 6.42
CA LEU A 22 -3.58 5.19 6.58
C LEU A 22 -3.34 5.88 7.92
N GLN A 23 -2.45 5.32 8.70
CA GLN A 23 -2.04 5.93 9.95
C GLN A 23 -0.54 6.17 9.89
N ALA A 24 -0.13 7.42 10.11
CA ALA A 24 1.29 7.78 10.13
C ALA A 24 1.68 8.08 11.57
N SER A 25 2.84 7.59 11.96
CA SER A 25 3.38 7.89 13.28
C SER A 25 4.87 8.10 13.19
N TRP A 26 5.35 8.98 14.07
CA TRP A 26 6.77 9.27 14.14
C TRP A 26 7.26 8.98 15.54
N THR A 27 8.39 8.32 15.63
CA THR A 27 8.95 7.94 16.91
C THR A 27 10.32 8.58 17.08
N GLU A 28 10.48 9.28 18.18
CA GLU A 28 11.79 9.81 18.55
C GLU A 28 12.64 8.66 19.06
N GLN A 29 13.78 8.45 18.45
CA GLN A 29 14.68 7.38 18.88
C GLN A 29 15.74 7.88 19.81
N GLU A 30 16.30 9.04 19.51
CA GLU A 30 17.36 9.63 20.33
C GLU A 30 17.25 11.13 20.18
N ARG A 31 17.38 11.84 21.30
CA ARG A 31 17.23 13.30 21.27
C ARG A 31 18.25 13.91 20.33
N GLY A 32 17.76 14.74 19.39
CA GLY A 32 18.63 15.43 18.46
C GLY A 32 19.06 14.60 17.27
N ALA A 33 18.59 13.37 17.16
CA ALA A 33 18.89 12.49 16.03
C ALA A 33 17.64 12.29 15.17
N PRO A 34 17.80 11.78 13.96
CA PRO A 34 16.63 11.49 13.12
C PRO A 34 15.72 10.47 13.78
N GLY A 35 14.42 10.72 13.68
CA GLY A 35 13.42 9.78 14.19
C GLY A 35 13.03 8.78 13.12
N ALA A 36 12.11 7.91 13.48
CA ALA A 36 11.60 6.89 12.58
C ALA A 36 10.14 7.15 12.26
N LEU A 37 9.82 7.22 10.97
CA LEU A 37 8.45 7.37 10.52
C LEU A 37 7.91 6.01 10.13
N THR A 38 6.69 5.72 10.57
CA THR A 38 6.02 4.47 10.29
C THR A 38 4.67 4.78 9.65
N LEU A 39 4.37 4.10 8.56
CA LEU A 39 3.08 4.19 7.90
C LEU A 39 2.38 2.87 8.05
N GLN A 40 1.21 2.88 8.69
CA GLN A 40 0.42 1.67 8.85
C GLN A 40 -0.71 1.69 7.85
N LEU A 41 -0.73 0.70 6.98
CA LEU A 41 -1.79 0.53 6.00
C LEU A 41 -2.86 -0.36 6.59
N ILE A 42 -4.08 0.16 6.64
CA ILE A 42 -5.24 -0.63 7.05
C ILE A 42 -5.90 -1.12 5.79
N LEU A 43 -6.00 -2.42 5.63
CA LEU A 43 -6.46 -3.04 4.40
C LEU A 43 -7.85 -3.60 4.59
N ASP A 44 -8.72 -3.36 3.60
CA ASP A 44 -10.09 -3.89 3.58
C ASP A 44 -10.81 -3.62 4.90
N ASN A 45 -10.79 -2.36 5.34
CA ASN A 45 -11.48 -1.89 6.55
C ASN A 45 -11.05 -2.61 7.82
N GLY A 46 -9.80 -3.08 7.85
CA GLY A 46 -9.26 -3.69 9.04
C GLY A 46 -9.12 -5.20 8.97
N ALA A 47 -9.46 -5.80 7.83
CA ALA A 47 -9.29 -7.24 7.69
C ALA A 47 -7.82 -7.63 7.74
N ASP A 48 -6.93 -6.72 7.33
CA ASP A 48 -5.51 -6.96 7.35
C ASP A 48 -4.77 -5.64 7.53
N GLU A 49 -3.49 -5.70 7.83
CA GLU A 49 -2.67 -4.51 8.05
C GLU A 49 -1.26 -4.78 7.54
N TYR A 50 -0.58 -3.69 7.18
CA TYR A 50 0.81 -3.78 6.81
C TYR A 50 1.54 -2.52 7.25
N VAL A 51 2.75 -2.68 7.79
CA VAL A 51 3.52 -1.56 8.32
C VAL A 51 4.70 -1.28 7.40
N LEU A 52 4.80 -0.03 6.97
CA LEU A 52 5.91 0.44 6.15
C LEU A 52 6.84 1.31 6.99
N ARG A 53 8.13 1.19 6.74
CA ARG A 53 9.13 2.06 7.36
C ARG A 53 9.97 2.70 6.26
N PRO A 54 9.40 3.69 5.57
CA PRO A 54 10.06 4.30 4.43
C PRO A 54 11.18 5.23 4.87
N THR A 55 12.09 5.53 3.94
CA THR A 55 13.01 6.63 4.13
C THR A 55 12.24 7.93 4.14
N ALA A 56 12.89 9.02 4.57
CA ALA A 56 12.23 10.32 4.62
C ALA A 56 11.79 10.76 3.22
N ASP A 57 12.63 10.53 2.22
CA ASP A 57 12.29 10.91 0.86
C ASP A 57 11.10 10.12 0.33
N ASP A 58 11.09 8.82 0.55
CA ASP A 58 9.98 8.00 0.12
C ASP A 58 8.70 8.35 0.87
N ALA A 59 8.81 8.65 2.16
CA ALA A 59 7.64 8.99 2.96
C ALA A 59 6.95 10.24 2.42
N ASP A 60 7.73 11.23 2.02
CA ASP A 60 7.17 12.47 1.47
C ASP A 60 6.37 12.19 0.20
N VAL A 61 6.94 11.39 -0.69
CA VAL A 61 6.27 11.05 -1.94
C VAL A 61 5.01 10.22 -1.67
N LEU A 62 5.11 9.25 -0.76
CA LEU A 62 3.97 8.38 -0.45
C LEU A 62 2.81 9.18 0.12
N LEU A 63 3.09 10.09 1.05
CA LEU A 63 2.03 10.89 1.65
C LEU A 63 1.36 11.78 0.62
N GLN A 64 2.13 12.34 -0.31
CA GLN A 64 1.56 13.15 -1.37
C GLN A 64 0.64 12.31 -2.27
N LEU A 65 1.06 11.09 -2.58
CA LEU A 65 0.25 10.22 -3.41
C LEU A 65 -1.07 9.85 -2.73
N PHE A 66 -1.02 9.57 -1.44
CA PHE A 66 -2.24 9.29 -0.68
C PHE A 66 -3.14 10.52 -0.61
N GLU A 67 -2.57 11.70 -0.46
CA GLU A 67 -3.36 12.93 -0.36
C GLU A 67 -4.08 13.28 -1.64
N ARG A 68 -3.57 12.86 -2.78
CA ARG A 68 -4.21 13.13 -4.05
C ARG A 68 -5.55 12.42 -4.19
N GLY A 69 -5.80 11.48 -3.31
CA GLY A 69 -7.05 10.77 -3.31
C GLY A 69 -7.06 9.65 -4.33
N GLY A 70 -8.25 9.08 -4.53
CA GLY A 70 -8.37 7.93 -5.39
C GLY A 70 -8.16 6.65 -4.62
N THR A 71 -8.17 5.55 -5.33
CA THR A 71 -8.06 4.24 -4.74
C THR A 71 -6.61 3.82 -4.65
N ALA A 72 -6.20 3.37 -3.47
CA ALA A 72 -4.88 2.79 -3.29
C ALA A 72 -5.03 1.31 -3.00
N MET A 73 -4.18 0.51 -3.62
CA MET A 73 -4.17 -0.94 -3.45
C MET A 73 -2.79 -1.36 -2.98
N PHE A 74 -2.74 -2.44 -2.24
CA PHE A 74 -1.47 -2.99 -1.79
C PHE A 74 -1.42 -4.48 -2.07
N ASP A 75 -0.33 -4.90 -2.72
CA ASP A 75 -0.07 -6.30 -2.99
C ASP A 75 0.75 -6.85 -1.83
N LEU A 76 0.14 -7.67 -1.00
CA LEU A 76 0.79 -8.22 0.19
C LEU A 76 1.96 -9.13 -0.15
N GLU A 77 1.86 -9.84 -1.25
CA GLU A 77 2.90 -10.78 -1.61
C GLU A 77 4.12 -10.09 -2.17
N ARG A 78 3.91 -9.14 -3.08
CA ARG A 78 5.01 -8.45 -3.72
C ARG A 78 5.40 -7.16 -3.00
N ARG A 79 4.57 -6.73 -2.07
CA ARG A 79 4.79 -5.52 -1.30
C ARG A 79 4.88 -4.29 -2.19
N VAL A 80 3.87 -4.14 -3.03
CA VAL A 80 3.77 -3.04 -3.98
C VAL A 80 2.53 -2.22 -3.69
N LEU A 81 2.71 -0.91 -3.55
CA LEU A 81 1.61 0.03 -3.44
C LEU A 81 1.27 0.55 -4.82
N MET A 82 -0.02 0.57 -5.13
CA MET A 82 -0.52 1.04 -6.41
C MET A 82 -1.52 2.16 -6.17
N PHE A 83 -1.35 3.24 -6.94
CA PHE A 83 -2.19 4.43 -6.80
C PHE A 83 -2.85 4.75 -8.14
N GLY A 84 -4.01 5.42 -8.07
CA GLY A 84 -4.63 5.96 -9.26
C GLY A 84 -5.21 4.93 -10.19
N ASN A 85 -6.24 4.24 -9.74
CA ASN A 85 -6.92 3.24 -10.56
C ASN A 85 -7.74 3.94 -11.63
N ILE A 86 -7.28 3.91 -12.89
CA ILE A 86 -7.92 4.60 -13.99
C ILE A 86 -8.58 3.59 -14.91
N ARG A 87 -9.81 3.91 -15.33
CA ARG A 87 -10.51 3.07 -16.30
C ARG A 87 -10.00 3.38 -17.71
N LEU A 88 -9.46 2.38 -18.35
CA LEU A 88 -8.89 2.57 -19.67
C LEU A 88 -9.92 2.83 -20.74
N GLU A 89 -11.11 2.29 -20.60
CA GLU A 89 -12.17 2.50 -21.58
C GLU A 89 -12.59 3.96 -21.65
N GLU A 90 -12.45 4.71 -20.57
CA GLU A 90 -12.73 6.13 -20.57
C GLU A 90 -11.63 6.90 -21.28
N ALA A 91 -10.41 6.39 -21.24
CA ALA A 91 -9.29 7.04 -21.89
C ALA A 91 -9.37 6.95 -23.39
N GLU A 92 -10.12 5.99 -23.91
CA GLU A 92 -10.26 5.84 -25.36
C GLU A 92 -11.16 6.91 -25.96
N ILE A 93 -11.98 7.51 -25.19
CA ILE A 93 -12.91 8.53 -25.66
C ILE A 93 -12.25 9.88 -25.69
#